data_ae51d20ab89e8a2c344b47b054ba9c50
#
_entry.id   ae51d20ab89e8a2c344b47b054ba9c50
#
_cell.length_a   1.000
_cell.length_b   1.000
_cell.length_c   1.000
_cell.angle_alpha   90.00
_cell.angle_beta   90.00
_cell.angle_gamma   90.00
#
_symmetry.space_group_name_H-M   'P 1'
#
loop_
_entity.id
_entity.type
_entity.pdbx_description
1 polymer ?
#
loop_
_entity_poly.entity_id
_entity_poly.type
_entity_poly.pdbx_seq_one_letter_code
_entity_poly.pdbx_strand_id
1 'polypeptide(L)'
;MKRLYDTAVRFVVRTGCLALVLLLAGCSQNGRTPKTAIVAHRGFWNCEEAAFSENSIASLRMAQEKHFWGAEFDLQLSADDTVMVNHNARIRGMKIADHPYSDFIECYLPNGERRPTLNEYLDQGAKCKTTMLVIEFKPQDTEEREDRLIDLTLESVKAHNLYDPARVMFISFSLHACLRIAELAPEFGNQYLNGDLYPEDLVAMGIKGWSYHHRIVEEHRDWVSRSHELGLTTNVWTVNKPDPARGFIEMGVQAITTNEPLMVRQLLGRREKRR
;
A
#
# COMPACT_ATOMS: atom_id res chain seq x y z
N MET A 1 -21.16 19.79 16.81
CA MET A 1 -20.70 18.82 15.81
C MET A 1 -21.35 17.44 15.89
N LYS A 2 -21.74 16.90 17.06
CA LYS A 2 -22.46 15.59 17.18
C LYS A 2 -23.86 15.51 16.53
N ARG A 3 -24.53 16.62 16.18
CA ARG A 3 -25.90 16.63 15.62
C ARG A 3 -25.99 16.58 14.08
N LEU A 4 -24.89 16.76 13.36
CA LEU A 4 -24.89 16.71 11.88
C LEU A 4 -24.60 15.29 11.34
N TYR A 5 -23.99 14.43 12.14
CA TYR A 5 -23.71 13.02 11.77
C TYR A 5 -24.97 12.13 11.79
N ASP A 6 -25.92 12.41 12.67
CA ASP A 6 -27.16 11.58 12.79
C ASP A 6 -28.15 11.75 11.61
N THR A 7 -28.03 12.79 10.82
CA THR A 7 -28.96 13.07 9.72
C THR A 7 -28.55 12.43 8.39
N ALA A 8 -27.25 12.24 8.17
CA ALA A 8 -26.72 11.63 6.95
C ALA A 8 -26.90 10.10 6.90
N VAL A 9 -26.91 9.43 8.06
CA VAL A 9 -27.03 7.96 8.13
C VAL A 9 -28.48 7.47 7.93
N ARG A 10 -29.48 8.33 8.05
CA ARG A 10 -30.91 7.93 7.93
C ARG A 10 -31.49 7.98 6.51
N PHE A 11 -30.79 8.49 5.50
CA PHE A 11 -31.35 8.68 4.15
C PHE A 11 -30.97 7.61 3.12
N VAL A 12 -30.05 6.69 3.43
CA VAL A 12 -29.55 5.67 2.47
C VAL A 12 -30.23 4.29 2.63
N VAL A 13 -31.16 4.10 3.57
CA VAL A 13 -31.75 2.78 3.86
C VAL A 13 -33.11 2.56 3.19
N ARG A 14 -33.53 3.37 2.21
CA ARG A 14 -34.84 3.16 1.54
C ARG A 14 -34.78 3.31 0.03
N THR A 15 -34.07 2.44 -0.66
CA THR A 15 -34.46 2.01 -2.01
C THR A 15 -33.87 0.61 -2.26
N GLY A 16 -34.77 -0.36 -2.29
CA GLY A 16 -34.40 -1.76 -2.47
C GLY A 16 -33.87 -2.04 -3.86
N CYS A 17 -32.80 -2.76 -3.91
CA CYS A 17 -32.47 -3.67 -5.01
C CYS A 17 -32.07 -4.99 -4.38
N LEU A 18 -32.91 -6.01 -4.57
CA LEU A 18 -32.59 -7.40 -4.34
C LEU A 18 -31.44 -7.77 -5.29
N ALA A 19 -30.22 -7.60 -4.85
CA ALA A 19 -29.07 -8.20 -5.53
C ALA A 19 -28.86 -9.59 -4.95
N LEU A 20 -29.03 -10.58 -5.82
CA LEU A 20 -28.79 -11.98 -5.65
C LEU A 20 -27.40 -12.20 -5.04
N VAL A 21 -27.33 -12.54 -3.74
CA VAL A 21 -26.12 -12.98 -3.08
C VAL A 21 -25.81 -14.37 -3.64
N LEU A 22 -24.99 -14.42 -4.68
CA LEU A 22 -24.28 -15.63 -5.04
C LEU A 22 -23.28 -15.92 -3.90
N LEU A 23 -23.72 -16.75 -2.97
CA LEU A 23 -22.84 -17.47 -2.06
C LEU A 23 -21.86 -18.30 -2.90
N LEU A 24 -20.73 -17.69 -3.26
CA LEU A 24 -19.54 -18.47 -3.52
C LEU A 24 -19.11 -19.05 -2.17
N ALA A 25 -19.66 -20.23 -1.87
CA ALA A 25 -19.10 -21.13 -0.90
C ALA A 25 -17.68 -21.45 -1.40
N GLY A 26 -16.72 -20.60 -0.99
CA GLY A 26 -15.32 -20.89 -1.13
C GLY A 26 -15.05 -22.17 -0.38
N CYS A 27 -14.81 -23.26 -1.10
CA CYS A 27 -14.32 -24.51 -0.57
C CYS A 27 -13.24 -24.20 0.47
N SER A 28 -13.51 -24.55 1.71
CA SER A 28 -12.53 -24.71 2.77
C SER A 28 -11.47 -25.70 2.27
N GLN A 29 -10.46 -25.18 1.57
CA GLN A 29 -9.27 -25.94 1.25
C GLN A 29 -8.43 -26.03 2.50
N ASN A 30 -8.48 -27.23 3.11
CA ASN A 30 -7.45 -27.79 4.00
C ASN A 30 -6.67 -26.73 4.78
N GLY A 31 -6.96 -26.56 6.05
CA GLY A 31 -6.28 -25.85 7.16
C GLY A 31 -4.87 -25.28 6.98
N ARG A 32 -4.48 -24.83 5.81
CA ARG A 32 -3.25 -24.10 5.55
C ARG A 32 -3.53 -22.62 5.74
N THR A 33 -3.00 -22.06 6.81
CA THR A 33 -2.87 -20.61 6.92
C THR A 33 -2.31 -20.05 5.60
N PRO A 34 -2.91 -19.00 5.02
CA PRO A 34 -2.38 -18.37 3.81
C PRO A 34 -0.90 -18.04 4.00
N LYS A 35 -0.11 -18.23 2.96
CA LYS A 35 1.32 -17.88 3.01
C LYS A 35 1.43 -16.37 3.11
N THR A 36 2.11 -15.86 4.14
CA THR A 36 2.36 -14.42 4.31
C THR A 36 3.09 -13.87 3.08
N ALA A 37 2.53 -12.84 2.47
CA ALA A 37 3.12 -12.15 1.33
C ALA A 37 4.28 -11.23 1.78
N ILE A 38 5.25 -11.00 0.90
CA ILE A 38 6.39 -10.12 1.15
C ILE A 38 6.23 -8.87 0.29
N VAL A 39 6.17 -7.70 0.94
CA VAL A 39 6.19 -6.40 0.29
C VAL A 39 7.55 -5.75 0.53
N ALA A 40 8.26 -5.46 -0.54
CA ALA A 40 9.52 -4.73 -0.49
C ALA A 40 9.23 -3.24 -0.28
N HIS A 41 9.56 -2.71 0.91
CA HIS A 41 9.34 -1.32 1.31
C HIS A 41 10.20 -0.38 0.47
N ARG A 42 9.60 0.56 -0.26
CA ARG A 42 10.24 1.49 -1.21
C ARG A 42 11.02 0.77 -2.31
N GLY A 43 10.47 -0.39 -2.77
CA GLY A 43 11.19 -1.34 -3.61
C GLY A 43 12.21 -2.20 -2.85
N PHE A 44 12.90 -3.10 -3.53
CA PHE A 44 14.03 -3.84 -2.94
C PHE A 44 15.30 -3.01 -3.09
N TRP A 45 15.39 -1.93 -2.33
CA TRP A 45 16.48 -0.97 -2.39
C TRP A 45 17.72 -1.40 -1.59
N ASN A 46 17.54 -2.20 -0.51
CA ASN A 46 18.63 -2.62 0.36
C ASN A 46 19.42 -3.78 -0.26
N CYS A 47 20.00 -3.52 -1.42
CA CYS A 47 20.88 -4.45 -2.17
C CYS A 47 21.86 -3.66 -3.03
N GLU A 48 22.97 -4.33 -3.41
CA GLU A 48 24.02 -3.72 -4.23
C GLU A 48 23.53 -3.30 -5.62
N GLU A 49 22.66 -4.11 -6.24
CA GLU A 49 22.15 -3.87 -7.59
C GLU A 49 21.25 -2.63 -7.69
N ALA A 50 20.62 -2.21 -6.57
CA ALA A 50 19.89 -0.95 -6.46
C ALA A 50 20.75 0.19 -5.88
N ALA A 51 22.04 -0.09 -5.58
CA ALA A 51 22.97 0.79 -4.90
C ALA A 51 22.34 1.51 -3.69
N PHE A 52 21.57 0.75 -2.89
CA PHE A 52 20.92 1.20 -1.65
C PHE A 52 20.01 2.43 -1.82
N SER A 53 19.35 2.55 -2.99
CA SER A 53 18.52 3.70 -3.33
C SER A 53 17.03 3.35 -3.27
N GLU A 54 16.36 3.80 -2.21
CA GLU A 54 14.91 3.66 -2.04
C GLU A 54 14.14 4.45 -3.09
N ASN A 55 12.91 4.00 -3.43
CA ASN A 55 12.04 4.68 -4.40
C ASN A 55 12.69 4.93 -5.77
N SER A 56 13.69 4.12 -6.15
CA SER A 56 14.37 4.17 -7.43
C SER A 56 13.76 3.18 -8.44
N ILE A 57 13.96 3.42 -9.73
CA ILE A 57 13.58 2.45 -10.77
C ILE A 57 14.33 1.13 -10.55
N ALA A 58 15.60 1.19 -10.13
CA ALA A 58 16.39 0.01 -9.81
C ALA A 58 15.78 -0.79 -8.64
N SER A 59 15.32 -0.14 -7.57
CA SER A 59 14.71 -0.85 -6.43
C SER A 59 13.41 -1.58 -6.80
N LEU A 60 12.57 -0.98 -7.66
CA LEU A 60 11.39 -1.64 -8.21
C LEU A 60 11.78 -2.84 -9.08
N ARG A 61 12.72 -2.64 -10.02
CA ARG A 61 13.22 -3.71 -10.87
C ARG A 61 13.76 -4.88 -10.05
N MET A 62 14.54 -4.61 -9.00
CA MET A 62 15.06 -5.66 -8.11
C MET A 62 13.97 -6.41 -7.37
N ALA A 63 12.90 -5.72 -6.91
CA ALA A 63 11.75 -6.38 -6.31
C ALA A 63 11.06 -7.34 -7.29
N GLN A 64 10.92 -6.93 -8.56
CA GLN A 64 10.36 -7.73 -9.65
C GLN A 64 11.23 -8.93 -10.01
N GLU A 65 12.55 -8.75 -10.21
CA GLU A 65 13.51 -9.81 -10.54
C GLU A 65 13.63 -10.86 -9.44
N LYS A 66 13.50 -10.44 -8.17
CA LYS A 66 13.47 -11.38 -7.02
C LYS A 66 12.08 -11.99 -6.80
N HIS A 67 11.07 -11.66 -7.61
CA HIS A 67 9.70 -12.17 -7.50
C HIS A 67 9.12 -11.99 -6.09
N PHE A 68 9.26 -10.81 -5.49
CA PHE A 68 8.49 -10.46 -4.30
C PHE A 68 7.04 -10.22 -4.70
N TRP A 69 6.13 -10.56 -3.78
CA TRP A 69 4.70 -10.38 -4.04
C TRP A 69 4.34 -8.92 -4.31
N GLY A 70 4.93 -7.98 -3.57
CA GLY A 70 4.69 -6.56 -3.76
C GLY A 70 5.94 -5.72 -3.65
N ALA A 71 5.90 -4.56 -4.27
CA ALA A 71 6.84 -3.47 -4.12
C ALA A 71 6.04 -2.21 -3.74
N GLU A 72 6.30 -1.68 -2.57
CA GLU A 72 5.68 -0.45 -2.09
C GLU A 72 6.51 0.74 -2.52
N PHE A 73 5.87 1.88 -2.77
CA PHE A 73 6.50 3.16 -3.09
C PHE A 73 5.60 4.34 -2.77
N ASP A 74 6.22 5.49 -2.50
CA ASP A 74 5.59 6.69 -1.97
C ASP A 74 5.34 7.75 -3.04
N LEU A 75 4.17 8.39 -3.04
CA LEU A 75 3.83 9.47 -3.97
C LEU A 75 3.75 10.84 -3.27
N GLN A 76 4.34 11.83 -3.92
CA GLN A 76 4.25 13.25 -3.59
C GLN A 76 3.78 14.04 -4.81
N LEU A 77 3.10 15.18 -4.59
CA LEU A 77 2.64 16.06 -5.65
C LEU A 77 3.44 17.37 -5.65
N SER A 78 4.09 17.70 -6.77
CA SER A 78 4.79 18.99 -6.95
C SER A 78 3.83 20.15 -7.19
N ALA A 79 4.34 21.37 -7.21
CA ALA A 79 3.54 22.59 -7.44
C ALA A 79 2.91 22.65 -8.85
N ASP A 80 3.52 21.97 -9.82
CA ASP A 80 3.08 21.91 -11.23
C ASP A 80 2.33 20.60 -11.55
N ASP A 81 1.73 19.96 -10.54
CA ASP A 81 0.97 18.71 -10.65
C ASP A 81 1.76 17.50 -11.18
N THR A 82 3.09 17.53 -11.11
CA THR A 82 3.87 16.32 -11.41
C THR A 82 3.86 15.39 -10.21
N VAL A 83 3.36 14.15 -10.39
CA VAL A 83 3.41 13.11 -9.37
C VAL A 83 4.80 12.50 -9.33
N MET A 84 5.48 12.67 -8.21
CA MET A 84 6.85 12.21 -7.96
C MET A 84 6.88 11.01 -7.05
N VAL A 85 7.80 10.07 -7.30
CA VAL A 85 8.06 8.94 -6.39
C VAL A 85 9.12 9.36 -5.37
N ASN A 86 8.69 9.71 -4.15
CA ASN A 86 9.56 10.17 -3.08
C ASN A 86 8.87 10.09 -1.71
N HIS A 87 9.59 9.57 -0.70
CA HIS A 87 9.02 9.41 0.64
C HIS A 87 8.84 10.76 1.37
N ASN A 88 9.89 11.59 1.39
CA ASN A 88 9.89 12.82 2.17
C ASN A 88 9.18 13.94 1.43
N ALA A 89 8.44 14.79 2.15
CA ALA A 89 7.82 15.99 1.58
C ALA A 89 8.84 17.07 1.16
N ARG A 90 10.13 16.85 1.45
CA ARG A 90 11.23 17.77 1.11
C ARG A 90 12.38 17.04 0.46
N ILE A 91 13.02 17.72 -0.52
CA ILE A 91 14.26 17.29 -1.18
C ILE A 91 15.27 18.45 -1.03
N ARG A 92 16.43 18.19 -0.40
CA ARG A 92 17.46 19.21 -0.14
C ARG A 92 16.90 20.49 0.52
N GLY A 93 15.91 20.34 1.40
CA GLY A 93 15.26 21.46 2.10
C GLY A 93 14.09 22.11 1.37
N MET A 94 13.97 21.93 0.06
CA MET A 94 12.85 22.43 -0.77
C MET A 94 11.62 21.54 -0.55
N LYS A 95 10.47 22.13 -0.24
CA LYS A 95 9.20 21.39 -0.10
C LYS A 95 8.64 21.09 -1.49
N ILE A 96 8.35 19.83 -1.77
CA ILE A 96 7.89 19.38 -3.10
C ILE A 96 6.62 20.12 -3.52
N ALA A 97 5.68 20.32 -2.61
CA ALA A 97 4.42 21.00 -2.89
C ALA A 97 4.55 22.48 -3.31
N ASP A 98 5.68 23.11 -3.00
CA ASP A 98 5.91 24.54 -3.25
C ASP A 98 6.76 24.81 -4.51
N HIS A 99 7.27 23.75 -5.16
CA HIS A 99 8.20 23.85 -6.28
C HIS A 99 7.76 22.99 -7.48
N PRO A 100 7.99 23.43 -8.73
CA PRO A 100 7.76 22.59 -9.91
C PRO A 100 8.79 21.45 -9.97
N TYR A 101 8.44 20.37 -10.66
CA TYR A 101 9.32 19.20 -10.82
C TYR A 101 10.70 19.57 -11.42
N SER A 102 10.76 20.59 -12.27
CA SER A 102 12.02 21.08 -12.86
C SER A 102 13.10 21.43 -11.83
N ASP A 103 12.71 21.87 -10.63
CA ASP A 103 13.66 22.22 -9.56
C ASP A 103 14.30 20.96 -8.92
N PHE A 104 13.74 19.77 -9.16
CA PHE A 104 14.20 18.50 -8.59
C PHE A 104 14.96 17.60 -9.58
N ILE A 105 15.01 17.97 -10.88
CA ILE A 105 15.64 17.15 -11.92
C ILE A 105 17.12 16.85 -11.62
N GLU A 106 17.84 17.80 -11.03
CA GLU A 106 19.26 17.64 -10.65
C GLU A 106 19.44 17.11 -9.21
N CYS A 107 18.35 16.70 -8.56
CA CYS A 107 18.38 16.08 -7.23
C CYS A 107 18.47 14.55 -7.34
N TYR A 108 19.60 14.04 -7.80
CA TYR A 108 19.81 12.60 -8.02
C TYR A 108 19.69 11.77 -6.74
N LEU A 109 19.27 10.53 -6.92
CA LEU A 109 19.33 9.46 -5.92
C LEU A 109 20.77 8.96 -5.72
N PRO A 110 21.06 8.22 -4.62
CA PRO A 110 22.41 7.70 -4.36
C PRO A 110 22.98 6.83 -5.49
N ASN A 111 22.12 6.12 -6.25
CA ASN A 111 22.52 5.32 -7.40
C ASN A 111 22.72 6.12 -8.70
N GLY A 112 22.62 7.45 -8.65
CA GLY A 112 22.75 8.32 -9.81
C GLY A 112 21.51 8.42 -10.70
N GLU A 113 20.42 7.73 -10.38
CA GLU A 113 19.13 7.93 -11.06
C GLU A 113 18.53 9.30 -10.69
N ARG A 114 17.80 9.90 -11.63
CA ARG A 114 16.88 10.99 -11.29
C ARG A 114 15.78 10.46 -10.39
N ARG A 115 15.22 11.32 -9.54
CA ARG A 115 13.99 10.96 -8.82
C ARG A 115 12.88 10.74 -9.84
N PRO A 116 12.27 9.56 -9.87
CA PRO A 116 11.32 9.25 -10.92
C PRO A 116 10.00 10.00 -10.72
N THR A 117 9.38 10.33 -11.83
CA THR A 117 7.95 10.60 -11.88
C THR A 117 7.17 9.29 -11.75
N LEU A 118 5.88 9.38 -11.40
CA LEU A 118 5.01 8.21 -11.38
C LEU A 118 4.99 7.48 -12.73
N ASN A 119 4.92 8.23 -13.85
CA ASN A 119 4.88 7.63 -15.18
C ASN A 119 6.13 6.79 -15.47
N GLU A 120 7.33 7.32 -15.18
CA GLU A 120 8.58 6.56 -15.33
C GLU A 120 8.62 5.31 -14.44
N TYR A 121 8.05 5.39 -13.23
CA TYR A 121 7.98 4.27 -12.31
C TYR A 121 6.98 3.20 -12.79
N LEU A 122 5.82 3.62 -13.31
CA LEU A 122 4.81 2.73 -13.88
C LEU A 122 5.28 2.07 -15.18
N ASP A 123 6.12 2.73 -15.99
CA ASP A 123 6.80 2.11 -17.14
C ASP A 123 7.64 0.90 -16.72
N GLN A 124 8.35 1.00 -15.59
CA GLN A 124 9.03 -0.16 -15.02
C GLN A 124 8.03 -1.16 -14.43
N GLY A 125 6.99 -0.68 -13.73
CA GLY A 125 5.94 -1.50 -13.13
C GLY A 125 5.27 -2.43 -14.15
N ALA A 126 4.99 -1.92 -15.35
CA ALA A 126 4.32 -2.65 -16.42
C ALA A 126 5.15 -3.82 -17.01
N LYS A 127 6.48 -3.80 -16.84
CA LYS A 127 7.38 -4.86 -17.36
C LYS A 127 7.24 -6.20 -16.63
N CYS A 128 6.70 -6.21 -15.42
CA CYS A 128 6.51 -7.43 -14.62
C CYS A 128 5.04 -7.60 -14.27
N LYS A 129 4.46 -8.76 -14.55
CA LYS A 129 3.03 -9.03 -14.33
C LYS A 129 2.71 -9.63 -12.95
N THR A 130 3.70 -9.99 -12.16
CA THR A 130 3.51 -10.78 -10.94
C THR A 130 3.77 -10.02 -9.64
N THR A 131 4.44 -8.87 -9.70
CA THR A 131 4.68 -8.03 -8.53
C THR A 131 3.58 -6.97 -8.40
N MET A 132 2.87 -6.98 -7.27
CA MET A 132 1.88 -5.97 -6.91
C MET A 132 2.56 -4.61 -6.72
N LEU A 133 2.03 -3.58 -7.31
CA LEU A 133 2.41 -2.18 -7.06
C LEU A 133 1.58 -1.67 -5.87
N VAL A 134 2.24 -1.49 -4.73
CA VAL A 134 1.61 -0.97 -3.50
C VAL A 134 1.91 0.51 -3.44
N ILE A 135 0.93 1.32 -3.78
CA ILE A 135 1.07 2.78 -3.97
C ILE A 135 0.66 3.50 -2.70
N GLU A 136 1.61 4.19 -2.04
CA GLU A 136 1.31 5.03 -0.88
C GLU A 136 1.04 6.47 -1.32
N PHE A 137 -0.17 6.96 -1.04
CA PHE A 137 -0.48 8.38 -1.09
C PHE A 137 0.01 9.04 0.19
N LYS A 138 1.09 9.83 0.09
CA LYS A 138 1.54 10.65 1.21
C LYS A 138 0.52 11.76 1.47
N PRO A 139 0.18 12.06 2.74
CA PRO A 139 -0.69 13.18 3.06
C PRO A 139 -0.17 14.47 2.43
N GLN A 140 -1.07 15.25 1.85
CA GLN A 140 -0.78 16.56 1.27
C GLN A 140 -1.23 17.68 2.23
N ASP A 141 -0.92 18.93 1.91
CA ASP A 141 -1.25 20.09 2.75
C ASP A 141 -2.77 20.35 2.85
N THR A 142 -3.55 19.94 1.83
CA THR A 142 -5.01 20.07 1.80
C THR A 142 -5.66 18.85 1.14
N GLU A 143 -6.95 18.63 1.44
CA GLU A 143 -7.76 17.56 0.85
C GLU A 143 -7.86 17.71 -0.68
N GLU A 144 -7.95 18.94 -1.20
CA GLU A 144 -8.00 19.18 -2.63
C GLU A 144 -6.70 18.73 -3.34
N ARG A 145 -5.56 18.87 -2.67
CA ARG A 145 -4.29 18.36 -3.21
C ARG A 145 -4.17 16.85 -3.10
N GLU A 146 -4.75 16.24 -2.06
CA GLU A 146 -4.86 14.77 -1.97
C GLU A 146 -5.75 14.23 -3.08
N ASP A 147 -6.92 14.85 -3.32
CA ASP A 147 -7.82 14.51 -4.43
C ASP A 147 -7.11 14.62 -5.78
N ARG A 148 -6.35 15.71 -5.99
CA ARG A 148 -5.60 15.91 -7.23
C ARG A 148 -4.52 14.83 -7.43
N LEU A 149 -3.78 14.47 -6.37
CA LEU A 149 -2.79 13.41 -6.41
C LEU A 149 -3.43 12.05 -6.76
N ILE A 150 -4.59 11.74 -6.19
CA ILE A 150 -5.34 10.52 -6.45
C ILE A 150 -5.82 10.48 -7.90
N ASP A 151 -6.46 11.55 -8.39
CA ASP A 151 -6.99 11.62 -9.76
C ASP A 151 -5.87 11.41 -10.79
N LEU A 152 -4.75 12.13 -10.66
CA LEU A 152 -3.58 11.99 -11.53
C LEU A 152 -2.96 10.58 -11.47
N THR A 153 -2.97 9.97 -10.29
CA THR A 153 -2.47 8.61 -10.12
C THR A 153 -3.36 7.60 -10.83
N LEU A 154 -4.68 7.69 -10.67
CA LEU A 154 -5.64 6.79 -11.33
C LEU A 154 -5.58 6.96 -12.86
N GLU A 155 -5.43 8.19 -13.37
CA GLU A 155 -5.22 8.46 -14.80
C GLU A 155 -3.93 7.80 -15.30
N SER A 156 -2.82 7.97 -14.58
CA SER A 156 -1.52 7.36 -14.93
C SER A 156 -1.58 5.82 -14.91
N VAL A 157 -2.21 5.21 -13.91
CA VAL A 157 -2.39 3.76 -13.82
C VAL A 157 -3.19 3.23 -15.01
N LYS A 158 -4.26 3.95 -15.43
CA LYS A 158 -5.04 3.61 -16.65
C LYS A 158 -4.21 3.73 -17.91
N ALA A 159 -3.45 4.82 -18.07
CA ALA A 159 -2.62 5.08 -19.23
C ALA A 159 -1.53 4.01 -19.46
N HIS A 160 -1.02 3.40 -18.38
CA HIS A 160 -0.02 2.33 -18.42
C HIS A 160 -0.61 0.92 -18.48
N ASN A 161 -1.94 0.76 -18.68
CA ASN A 161 -2.65 -0.52 -18.68
C ASN A 161 -2.44 -1.33 -17.38
N LEU A 162 -2.33 -0.62 -16.26
CA LEU A 162 -2.16 -1.19 -14.92
C LEU A 162 -3.43 -1.06 -14.05
N TYR A 163 -4.55 -0.61 -14.63
CA TYR A 163 -5.82 -0.49 -13.91
C TYR A 163 -6.45 -1.87 -13.68
N ASP A 164 -5.83 -2.64 -12.81
CA ASP A 164 -6.18 -4.01 -12.46
C ASP A 164 -5.94 -4.23 -10.94
N PRO A 165 -6.96 -4.58 -10.15
CA PRO A 165 -6.81 -4.83 -8.71
C PRO A 165 -5.90 -6.04 -8.38
N ALA A 166 -5.57 -6.88 -9.36
CA ALA A 166 -4.55 -7.92 -9.20
C ALA A 166 -3.12 -7.37 -9.37
N ARG A 167 -2.95 -6.12 -9.78
CA ARG A 167 -1.66 -5.49 -10.09
C ARG A 167 -1.34 -4.26 -9.24
N VAL A 168 -2.36 -3.57 -8.76
CA VAL A 168 -2.23 -2.32 -8.02
C VAL A 168 -3.10 -2.37 -6.76
N MET A 169 -2.58 -1.83 -5.69
CA MET A 169 -3.34 -1.51 -4.48
C MET A 169 -2.85 -0.17 -3.90
N PHE A 170 -3.68 0.43 -3.07
CA PHE A 170 -3.42 1.75 -2.50
C PHE A 170 -3.33 1.69 -0.99
N ILE A 171 -2.46 2.52 -0.42
CA ILE A 171 -2.32 2.68 1.03
C ILE A 171 -2.14 4.17 1.37
N SER A 172 -2.59 4.62 2.53
CA SER A 172 -2.37 5.99 2.99
C SER A 172 -2.50 6.13 4.51
N PHE A 173 -1.77 7.11 5.06
CA PHE A 173 -2.00 7.64 6.41
C PHE A 173 -3.19 8.60 6.46
N SER A 174 -3.58 9.20 5.34
CA SER A 174 -4.76 10.07 5.25
C SER A 174 -6.03 9.24 5.17
N LEU A 175 -6.93 9.44 6.15
CA LEU A 175 -8.24 8.83 6.10
C LEU A 175 -9.05 9.37 4.92
N HIS A 176 -8.92 10.68 4.60
CA HIS A 176 -9.55 11.30 3.43
C HIS A 176 -9.16 10.56 2.14
N ALA A 177 -7.84 10.34 1.93
CA ALA A 177 -7.37 9.62 0.76
C ALA A 177 -7.93 8.18 0.68
N CYS A 178 -7.98 7.45 1.81
CA CYS A 178 -8.58 6.11 1.83
C CYS A 178 -10.07 6.13 1.49
N LEU A 179 -10.84 7.09 2.01
CA LEU A 179 -12.26 7.24 1.69
C LEU A 179 -12.47 7.61 0.22
N ARG A 180 -11.64 8.51 -0.32
CA ARG A 180 -11.69 8.91 -1.72
C ARG A 180 -11.41 7.74 -2.67
N ILE A 181 -10.42 6.89 -2.35
CA ILE A 181 -10.14 5.66 -3.11
C ILE A 181 -11.29 4.65 -2.99
N ALA A 182 -11.90 4.48 -1.81
CA ALA A 182 -13.04 3.60 -1.64
C ALA A 182 -14.25 4.03 -2.48
N GLU A 183 -14.38 5.33 -2.74
CA GLU A 183 -15.41 5.90 -3.63
C GLU A 183 -15.09 5.73 -5.11
N LEU A 184 -13.87 6.12 -5.54
CA LEU A 184 -13.48 6.22 -6.95
C LEU A 184 -13.05 4.90 -7.57
N ALA A 185 -12.48 4.00 -6.78
CA ALA A 185 -11.88 2.76 -7.24
C ALA A 185 -12.17 1.60 -6.25
N PRO A 186 -13.46 1.32 -5.98
CA PRO A 186 -13.88 0.37 -4.94
C PRO A 186 -13.43 -1.08 -5.22
N GLU A 187 -13.03 -1.41 -6.42
CA GLU A 187 -12.50 -2.74 -6.78
C GLU A 187 -11.08 -2.98 -6.26
N PHE A 188 -10.28 -1.92 -6.06
CA PHE A 188 -8.88 -2.05 -5.64
C PHE A 188 -8.72 -2.37 -4.15
N GLY A 189 -7.62 -3.01 -3.78
CA GLY A 189 -7.13 -3.07 -2.41
C GLY A 189 -6.84 -1.65 -1.92
N ASN A 190 -7.33 -1.33 -0.70
CA ASN A 190 -7.16 -0.03 -0.07
C ASN A 190 -6.93 -0.25 1.42
N GLN A 191 -5.77 0.18 1.96
CA GLN A 191 -5.39 -0.04 3.35
C GLN A 191 -5.02 1.27 4.04
N TYR A 192 -5.57 1.46 5.23
CA TYR A 192 -5.26 2.57 6.11
C TYR A 192 -4.01 2.29 6.95
N LEU A 193 -3.16 3.33 7.17
CA LEU A 193 -1.83 3.16 7.77
C LEU A 193 -1.71 3.67 9.20
N ASN A 194 -2.56 4.62 9.66
CA ASN A 194 -2.32 5.39 10.88
C ASN A 194 -2.46 4.58 12.19
N GLY A 195 -3.26 3.51 12.18
CA GLY A 195 -3.33 2.56 13.29
C GLY A 195 -4.24 2.97 14.45
N ASP A 196 -5.08 3.97 14.28
CA ASP A 196 -6.02 4.53 15.27
C ASP A 196 -7.48 4.12 15.05
N LEU A 197 -7.75 3.26 14.05
CA LEU A 197 -9.09 2.72 13.75
C LEU A 197 -9.15 1.22 14.00
N TYR A 198 -10.28 0.78 14.58
CA TYR A 198 -10.59 -0.64 14.75
C TYR A 198 -10.95 -1.29 13.41
N PRO A 199 -10.80 -2.63 13.28
CA PRO A 199 -11.20 -3.33 12.06
C PRO A 199 -12.66 -3.08 11.64
N GLU A 200 -13.59 -2.96 12.60
CA GLU A 200 -15.00 -2.66 12.36
C GLU A 200 -15.22 -1.28 11.75
N ASP A 201 -14.44 -0.28 12.17
CA ASP A 201 -14.53 1.08 11.63
C ASP A 201 -14.12 1.11 10.16
N LEU A 202 -13.06 0.37 9.79
CA LEU A 202 -12.61 0.27 8.40
C LEU A 202 -13.68 -0.36 7.50
N VAL A 203 -14.34 -1.44 7.97
CA VAL A 203 -15.46 -2.06 7.23
C VAL A 203 -16.60 -1.07 7.03
N ALA A 204 -16.99 -0.33 8.10
CA ALA A 204 -18.05 0.67 8.02
C ALA A 204 -17.76 1.80 7.03
N MET A 205 -16.49 2.10 6.81
CA MET A 205 -15.98 3.11 5.87
C MET A 205 -15.71 2.57 4.46
N GLY A 206 -15.90 1.27 4.20
CA GLY A 206 -15.60 0.65 2.91
C GLY A 206 -14.11 0.48 2.61
N ILE A 207 -13.24 0.65 3.61
CA ILE A 207 -11.79 0.45 3.50
C ILE A 207 -11.52 -1.05 3.63
N LYS A 208 -10.73 -1.61 2.72
CA LYS A 208 -10.57 -3.08 2.57
C LYS A 208 -9.52 -3.72 3.46
N GLY A 209 -8.84 -2.93 4.28
CA GLY A 209 -7.84 -3.46 5.21
C GLY A 209 -7.00 -2.39 5.86
N TRP A 210 -6.00 -2.87 6.56
CA TRP A 210 -5.03 -2.00 7.20
C TRP A 210 -3.60 -2.47 6.92
N SER A 211 -2.69 -1.48 6.95
CA SER A 211 -1.26 -1.67 6.95
C SER A 211 -0.71 -0.91 8.15
N TYR A 212 -0.60 -1.57 9.31
CA TYR A 212 -0.29 -0.89 10.56
C TYR A 212 1.16 -1.10 11.01
N HIS A 213 1.68 -0.13 11.75
CA HIS A 213 3.00 -0.22 12.34
C HIS A 213 3.08 -1.42 13.30
N HIS A 214 4.19 -2.15 13.28
CA HIS A 214 4.36 -3.40 14.02
C HIS A 214 4.06 -3.29 15.53
N ARG A 215 4.34 -2.15 16.17
CA ARG A 215 4.03 -1.94 17.60
C ARG A 215 2.54 -1.94 17.89
N ILE A 216 1.72 -1.32 17.00
CA ILE A 216 0.27 -1.31 17.11
C ILE A 216 -0.28 -2.74 17.01
N VAL A 217 0.24 -3.52 16.06
CA VAL A 217 -0.19 -4.91 15.88
C VAL A 217 0.26 -5.80 17.04
N GLU A 218 1.40 -5.52 17.67
CA GLU A 218 1.87 -6.18 18.90
C GLU A 218 0.95 -5.89 20.10
N GLU A 219 0.44 -4.66 20.20
CA GLU A 219 -0.51 -4.23 21.25
C GLU A 219 -1.93 -4.77 21.01
N HIS A 220 -2.35 -4.93 19.75
CA HIS A 220 -3.68 -5.35 19.33
C HIS A 220 -3.65 -6.65 18.50
N ARG A 221 -3.09 -7.71 19.07
CA ARG A 221 -2.86 -8.99 18.36
C ARG A 221 -4.13 -9.65 17.85
N ASP A 222 -5.25 -9.43 18.55
CA ASP A 222 -6.58 -9.91 18.21
C ASP A 222 -7.15 -9.26 16.92
N TRP A 223 -6.67 -8.07 16.55
CA TRP A 223 -7.10 -7.40 15.33
C TRP A 223 -6.79 -8.18 14.07
N VAL A 224 -5.74 -9.03 14.08
CA VAL A 224 -5.41 -9.87 12.92
C VAL A 224 -6.51 -10.90 12.66
N SER A 225 -6.89 -11.69 13.68
CA SER A 225 -7.97 -12.69 13.54
C SER A 225 -9.31 -12.01 13.27
N ARG A 226 -9.59 -10.90 13.97
CA ARG A 226 -10.81 -10.14 13.79
C ARG A 226 -10.94 -9.57 12.37
N SER A 227 -9.85 -9.06 11.81
CA SER A 227 -9.82 -8.59 10.42
C SER A 227 -10.12 -9.70 9.43
N HIS A 228 -9.58 -10.90 9.64
CA HIS A 228 -9.87 -12.05 8.78
C HIS A 228 -11.35 -12.46 8.81
N GLU A 229 -11.98 -12.44 9.99
CA GLU A 229 -13.43 -12.68 10.15
C GLU A 229 -14.27 -11.66 9.38
N LEU A 230 -13.82 -10.40 9.35
CA LEU A 230 -14.47 -9.30 8.67
C LEU A 230 -14.13 -9.21 7.17
N GLY A 231 -13.23 -10.07 6.66
CA GLY A 231 -12.80 -10.04 5.26
C GLY A 231 -11.81 -8.94 4.92
N LEU A 232 -11.20 -8.30 5.92
CA LEU A 232 -10.18 -7.26 5.73
C LEU A 232 -8.81 -7.88 5.45
N THR A 233 -8.02 -7.20 4.64
CA THR A 233 -6.62 -7.53 4.42
C THR A 233 -5.72 -6.89 5.48
N THR A 234 -4.66 -7.61 5.87
CA THR A 234 -3.76 -7.21 6.95
C THR A 234 -2.30 -7.15 6.48
N ASN A 235 -1.63 -6.03 6.74
CA ASN A 235 -0.21 -5.84 6.49
C ASN A 235 0.46 -5.20 7.70
N VAL A 236 1.72 -5.54 7.96
CA VAL A 236 2.50 -4.96 9.05
C VAL A 236 3.80 -4.37 8.54
N TRP A 237 4.15 -3.16 8.98
CA TRP A 237 5.35 -2.42 8.59
C TRP A 237 6.05 -1.73 9.78
N THR A 238 7.33 -1.32 9.69
CA THR A 238 8.36 -1.92 8.83
C THR A 238 9.09 -2.97 9.64
N VAL A 239 9.04 -4.24 9.22
CA VAL A 239 9.52 -5.37 10.01
C VAL A 239 10.87 -5.83 9.45
N ASN A 240 11.96 -5.39 10.08
CA ASN A 240 13.34 -5.59 9.59
C ASN A 240 14.16 -6.57 10.45
N LYS A 241 13.53 -7.27 11.41
CA LYS A 241 14.21 -8.23 12.30
C LYS A 241 13.54 -9.60 12.24
N PRO A 242 14.32 -10.70 12.35
CA PRO A 242 13.79 -12.06 12.22
C PRO A 242 12.76 -12.44 13.26
N ASP A 243 12.94 -12.05 14.53
CA ASP A 243 12.07 -12.49 15.62
C ASP A 243 10.68 -11.83 15.56
N PRO A 244 10.53 -10.50 15.39
CA PRO A 244 9.23 -9.91 15.09
C PRO A 244 8.57 -10.51 13.84
N ALA A 245 9.33 -10.71 12.75
CA ALA A 245 8.79 -11.28 11.53
C ALA A 245 8.19 -12.68 11.74
N ARG A 246 8.85 -13.57 12.54
CA ARG A 246 8.30 -14.87 12.92
C ARG A 246 6.97 -14.73 13.66
N GLY A 247 6.91 -13.83 14.63
CA GLY A 247 5.70 -13.58 15.41
C GLY A 247 4.51 -13.19 14.53
N PHE A 248 4.71 -12.29 13.56
CA PHE A 248 3.64 -11.87 12.64
C PHE A 248 3.26 -12.96 11.65
N ILE A 249 4.22 -13.76 11.15
CA ILE A 249 3.94 -14.95 10.33
C ILE A 249 3.11 -15.98 11.11
N GLU A 250 3.42 -16.21 12.39
CA GLU A 250 2.70 -17.13 13.25
C GLU A 250 1.30 -16.62 13.60
N MET A 251 1.15 -15.32 13.79
CA MET A 251 -0.12 -14.63 14.00
C MET A 251 -1.03 -14.68 12.77
N GLY A 252 -0.47 -14.95 11.59
CA GLY A 252 -1.21 -15.08 10.33
C GLY A 252 -1.43 -13.77 9.59
N VAL A 253 -0.62 -12.74 9.84
CA VAL A 253 -0.65 -11.49 9.05
C VAL A 253 -0.45 -11.82 7.57
N GLN A 254 -1.31 -11.27 6.70
CA GLN A 254 -1.34 -11.64 5.28
C GLN A 254 -0.17 -11.05 4.49
N ALA A 255 0.38 -9.90 4.91
CA ALA A 255 1.57 -9.32 4.29
C ALA A 255 2.52 -8.70 5.32
N ILE A 256 3.80 -8.71 5.01
CA ILE A 256 4.86 -8.02 5.76
C ILE A 256 5.60 -7.08 4.82
N THR A 257 5.55 -5.78 5.13
CA THR A 257 6.35 -4.75 4.47
C THR A 257 7.69 -4.59 5.21
N THR A 258 8.81 -4.73 4.46
CA THR A 258 10.14 -4.81 5.04
C THR A 258 11.24 -4.26 4.11
N ASN A 259 12.31 -3.73 4.71
CA ASN A 259 13.56 -3.43 4.02
C ASN A 259 14.43 -4.68 3.80
N GLU A 260 14.07 -5.80 4.46
CA GLU A 260 14.82 -7.06 4.47
C GLU A 260 14.00 -8.23 3.86
N PRO A 261 13.54 -8.10 2.59
CA PRO A 261 12.60 -9.07 2.01
C PRO A 261 13.20 -10.47 1.87
N LEU A 262 14.52 -10.59 1.68
CA LEU A 262 15.22 -11.89 1.64
C LEU A 262 15.21 -12.60 3.00
N MET A 263 15.31 -11.85 4.09
CA MET A 263 15.20 -12.39 5.46
C MET A 263 13.82 -13.01 5.69
N VAL A 264 12.73 -12.29 5.34
CA VAL A 264 11.37 -12.82 5.48
C VAL A 264 11.17 -14.06 4.59
N ARG A 265 11.70 -14.06 3.36
CA ARG A 265 11.66 -15.24 2.46
C ARG A 265 12.33 -16.47 3.08
N GLN A 266 13.48 -16.30 3.73
CA GLN A 266 14.16 -17.40 4.41
C GLN A 266 13.34 -17.98 5.57
N LEU A 267 12.65 -17.13 6.33
CA LEU A 267 11.78 -17.57 7.42
C LEU A 267 10.58 -18.39 6.91
N LEU A 268 9.95 -17.96 5.83
CA LEU A 268 8.84 -18.67 5.19
C LEU A 268 9.30 -20.04 4.64
N GLY A 269 10.45 -20.11 3.98
CA GLY A 269 11.00 -21.37 3.46
C GLY A 269 11.41 -22.38 4.54
N ARG A 270 11.85 -21.94 5.71
CA ARG A 270 12.14 -22.80 6.88
C ARG A 270 10.87 -23.38 7.48
N ARG A 271 9.75 -22.64 7.47
CA ARG A 271 8.46 -23.12 7.96
C ARG A 271 7.89 -24.22 7.07
N GLU A 272 8.04 -24.12 5.75
CA GLU A 272 7.60 -25.16 4.79
C GLU A 272 8.34 -26.49 4.99
N LYS A 273 9.65 -26.45 5.33
CA LYS A 273 10.46 -27.67 5.58
C LYS A 273 10.17 -28.36 6.92
N ARG A 274 9.48 -27.68 7.85
CA ARG A 274 9.14 -28.22 9.18
C ARG A 274 7.72 -28.81 9.24
N ARG A 275 6.93 -28.65 8.20
CA ARG A 275 5.59 -29.23 8.01
C ARG A 275 5.67 -30.44 7.08
#